data_5df1e7f60c710baed4d964f7cd4a6742
#
_entry.id   5df1e7f60c710baed4d964f7cd4a6742
#
_cell.length_a   1.000
_cell.length_b   1.000
_cell.length_c   1.000
_cell.angle_alpha   90.00
_cell.angle_beta   90.00
_cell.angle_gamma   90.00
#
_symmetry.space_group_name_H-M   'P 1'
#
loop_
_entity.id
_entity.type
_entity.pdbx_description
1 polymer ?
#
loop_
_entity_poly.entity_id
_entity_poly.type
_entity_poly.pdbx_seq_one_letter_code
_entity_poly.pdbx_strand_id
1 'polypeptide(L)'
;MDNEYKNYKADRVLKLLFRALKGESLSVAALADESNVSTRSITRDINDLKAFLADYRDILGNAELKYSASDHCYTLEMDNLFSNKELFAIAKVLIGSRAFSHEELLTIIGKLKTHTSYSDKKRLEQLIAKEMFNYEEVGSDCDSVIDNVWKLSNYIQEQRAITISYYKMNRDRVKHRIIPVSIMFSEYYFYLIAYKCEDTLSDTPTYFRIDRICDMTVHREKLELPKNVEFDEGLLRKRSQFMWPGPLRKIRFEFLSLIHI
;
A
#
# COMPACT_ATOMS: atom_id res chain seq x y z
N MET A 1 11.38 -41.88 -21.75
CA MET A 1 10.23 -41.27 -22.45
C MET A 1 9.10 -40.86 -21.49
N ASP A 2 8.61 -41.70 -20.58
CA ASP A 2 7.50 -41.32 -19.67
C ASP A 2 7.82 -40.22 -18.67
N ASN A 3 9.06 -40.07 -18.25
CA ASN A 3 9.46 -39.09 -17.25
C ASN A 3 9.65 -37.67 -17.85
N GLU A 4 10.08 -37.57 -19.09
CA GLU A 4 10.19 -36.31 -19.83
C GLU A 4 8.80 -35.75 -20.18
N TYR A 5 7.87 -36.61 -20.61
CA TYR A 5 6.49 -36.19 -20.94
C TYR A 5 5.72 -35.68 -19.72
N LYS A 6 5.94 -36.32 -18.54
CA LYS A 6 5.38 -35.86 -17.27
C LYS A 6 5.93 -34.48 -16.85
N ASN A 7 7.22 -34.21 -17.07
CA ASN A 7 7.80 -32.90 -16.79
C ASN A 7 7.22 -31.82 -17.68
N TYR A 8 7.02 -32.02 -18.98
CA TYR A 8 6.43 -31.07 -19.88
C TYR A 8 4.95 -30.75 -19.54
N LYS A 9 4.18 -31.75 -19.08
CA LYS A 9 2.80 -31.52 -18.64
C LYS A 9 2.74 -30.72 -17.36
N ALA A 10 3.54 -31.05 -16.34
CA ALA A 10 3.58 -30.33 -15.08
C ALA A 10 3.99 -28.88 -15.26
N ASP A 11 5.01 -28.63 -16.08
CA ASP A 11 5.48 -27.28 -16.41
C ASP A 11 4.38 -26.45 -17.10
N ARG A 12 3.62 -27.08 -18.02
CA ARG A 12 2.52 -26.42 -18.72
C ARG A 12 1.38 -26.07 -17.76
N VAL A 13 0.98 -26.99 -16.89
CA VAL A 13 -0.08 -26.74 -15.88
C VAL A 13 0.34 -25.62 -14.91
N LEU A 14 1.60 -25.63 -14.46
CA LEU A 14 2.13 -24.56 -13.61
C LEU A 14 2.14 -23.20 -14.34
N LYS A 15 2.54 -23.16 -15.62
CA LYS A 15 2.45 -21.93 -16.43
C LYS A 15 1.01 -21.41 -16.53
N LEU A 16 0.02 -22.31 -16.74
CA LEU A 16 -1.39 -21.95 -16.77
C LEU A 16 -1.84 -21.35 -15.43
N LEU A 17 -1.45 -21.98 -14.31
CA LEU A 17 -1.75 -21.46 -12.97
C LEU A 17 -1.16 -20.05 -12.76
N PHE A 18 0.12 -19.86 -13.07
CA PHE A 18 0.77 -18.54 -12.91
C PHE A 18 0.16 -17.46 -13.81
N ARG A 19 -0.23 -17.81 -15.04
CA ARG A 19 -0.93 -16.87 -15.93
C ARG A 19 -2.31 -16.50 -15.36
N ALA A 20 -3.06 -17.49 -14.88
CA ALA A 20 -4.34 -17.28 -14.24
C ALA A 20 -4.22 -16.40 -12.98
N LEU A 21 -3.22 -16.66 -12.12
CA LEU A 21 -2.93 -15.85 -10.93
C LEU A 21 -2.53 -14.40 -11.26
N LYS A 22 -1.93 -14.16 -12.43
CA LYS A 22 -1.66 -12.80 -12.94
C LYS A 22 -2.88 -12.13 -13.57
N GLY A 23 -4.05 -12.78 -13.51
CA GLY A 23 -5.28 -12.27 -14.08
C GLY A 23 -5.38 -12.40 -15.60
N GLU A 24 -4.52 -13.20 -16.24
CA GLU A 24 -4.62 -13.47 -17.67
C GLU A 24 -5.81 -14.38 -17.98
N SER A 25 -6.53 -14.10 -19.06
CA SER A 25 -7.55 -14.98 -19.57
C SER A 25 -6.93 -16.15 -20.34
N LEU A 26 -7.38 -17.37 -20.03
CA LEU A 26 -6.86 -18.59 -20.62
C LEU A 26 -7.71 -19.03 -21.81
N SER A 27 -7.30 -18.71 -23.03
CA SER A 27 -7.92 -19.20 -24.26
C SER A 27 -7.34 -20.57 -24.64
N VAL A 28 -8.24 -21.56 -24.75
CA VAL A 28 -7.83 -22.94 -25.10
C VAL A 28 -7.13 -22.98 -26.47
N ALA A 29 -7.64 -22.26 -27.46
CA ALA A 29 -7.06 -22.22 -28.80
C ALA A 29 -5.67 -21.58 -28.80
N ALA A 30 -5.53 -20.37 -28.23
CA ALA A 30 -4.26 -19.66 -28.17
C ALA A 30 -3.19 -20.44 -27.40
N LEU A 31 -3.57 -21.08 -26.28
CA LEU A 31 -2.66 -21.89 -25.46
C LEU A 31 -2.24 -23.19 -26.17
N ALA A 32 -3.12 -23.78 -26.99
CA ALA A 32 -2.78 -24.95 -27.79
C ALA A 32 -1.74 -24.62 -28.86
N ASP A 33 -1.91 -23.50 -29.56
CA ASP A 33 -0.96 -23.00 -30.55
C ASP A 33 0.37 -22.64 -29.91
N GLU A 34 0.38 -21.87 -28.81
CA GLU A 34 1.59 -21.48 -28.08
C GLU A 34 2.40 -22.67 -27.58
N SER A 35 1.71 -23.69 -27.05
CA SER A 35 2.34 -24.87 -26.46
C SER A 35 2.62 -25.99 -27.48
N ASN A 36 2.21 -25.79 -28.73
CA ASN A 36 2.29 -26.79 -29.80
C ASN A 36 1.66 -28.16 -29.40
N VAL A 37 0.47 -28.11 -28.79
CA VAL A 37 -0.29 -29.28 -28.40
C VAL A 37 -1.75 -29.14 -28.87
N SER A 38 -2.50 -30.27 -28.81
CA SER A 38 -3.92 -30.23 -29.18
C SER A 38 -4.77 -29.42 -28.16
N THR A 39 -5.85 -28.83 -28.62
CA THR A 39 -6.86 -28.18 -27.76
C THR A 39 -7.40 -29.12 -26.68
N ARG A 40 -7.51 -30.42 -27.01
CA ARG A 40 -7.91 -31.48 -26.06
C ARG A 40 -6.88 -31.63 -24.91
N SER A 41 -5.59 -31.45 -25.20
CA SER A 41 -4.54 -31.48 -24.15
C SER A 41 -4.68 -30.26 -23.20
N ILE A 42 -4.86 -29.07 -23.72
CA ILE A 42 -5.08 -27.86 -22.91
C ILE A 42 -6.36 -27.96 -22.08
N THR A 43 -7.47 -28.46 -22.67
CA THR A 43 -8.71 -28.68 -21.93
C THR A 43 -8.52 -29.66 -20.77
N ARG A 44 -7.72 -30.70 -20.95
CA ARG A 44 -7.38 -31.62 -19.87
C ARG A 44 -6.54 -30.93 -18.78
N ASP A 45 -5.55 -30.14 -19.15
CA ASP A 45 -4.73 -29.40 -18.20
C ASP A 45 -5.56 -28.39 -17.39
N ILE A 46 -6.51 -27.71 -18.02
CA ILE A 46 -7.46 -26.81 -17.34
C ILE A 46 -8.37 -27.59 -16.38
N ASN A 47 -8.83 -28.78 -16.75
CA ASN A 47 -9.63 -29.62 -15.87
C ASN A 47 -8.81 -30.14 -14.67
N ASP A 48 -7.54 -30.53 -14.90
CA ASP A 48 -6.64 -30.91 -13.82
C ASP A 48 -6.40 -29.74 -12.86
N LEU A 49 -6.25 -28.53 -13.39
CA LEU A 49 -6.12 -27.32 -12.58
C LEU A 49 -7.40 -26.99 -11.80
N LYS A 50 -8.59 -27.16 -12.41
CA LYS A 50 -9.86 -27.03 -11.69
C LYS A 50 -9.99 -28.01 -10.54
N ALA A 51 -9.63 -29.27 -10.77
CA ALA A 51 -9.63 -30.29 -9.71
C ALA A 51 -8.67 -29.92 -8.58
N PHE A 52 -7.45 -29.50 -8.91
CA PHE A 52 -6.47 -29.02 -7.93
C PHE A 52 -7.01 -27.87 -7.10
N LEU A 53 -7.59 -26.83 -7.71
CA LEU A 53 -8.16 -25.69 -6.99
C LEU A 53 -9.32 -26.11 -6.07
N ALA A 54 -10.13 -27.10 -6.48
CA ALA A 54 -11.22 -27.63 -5.67
C ALA A 54 -10.73 -28.45 -4.47
N ASP A 55 -9.67 -29.25 -4.66
CA ASP A 55 -9.12 -30.13 -3.61
C ASP A 55 -8.35 -29.36 -2.53
N TYR A 56 -7.79 -28.18 -2.86
CA TYR A 56 -6.99 -27.36 -1.95
C TYR A 56 -7.68 -26.06 -1.50
N ARG A 57 -9.01 -26.07 -1.39
CA ARG A 57 -9.81 -24.91 -0.95
C ARG A 57 -9.47 -24.41 0.45
N ASP A 58 -9.09 -25.29 1.33
CA ASP A 58 -8.65 -24.97 2.69
C ASP A 58 -7.38 -24.11 2.74
N ILE A 59 -6.51 -24.21 1.72
CA ILE A 59 -5.27 -23.45 1.58
C ILE A 59 -5.46 -22.23 0.67
N LEU A 60 -6.17 -22.40 -0.44
CA LEU A 60 -6.28 -21.40 -1.50
C LEU A 60 -7.52 -20.49 -1.38
N GLY A 61 -8.42 -20.79 -0.44
CA GLY A 61 -9.75 -20.19 -0.39
C GLY A 61 -10.63 -20.66 -1.57
N ASN A 62 -11.74 -19.96 -1.81
CA ASN A 62 -12.60 -20.31 -2.96
C ASN A 62 -11.96 -19.81 -4.27
N ALA A 63 -11.06 -20.59 -4.81
CA ALA A 63 -10.44 -20.36 -6.12
C ALA A 63 -11.12 -21.23 -7.17
N GLU A 64 -11.62 -20.62 -8.25
CA GLU A 64 -12.32 -21.30 -9.32
C GLU A 64 -11.96 -20.75 -10.70
N LEU A 65 -11.73 -21.63 -11.68
CA LEU A 65 -11.63 -21.25 -13.09
C LEU A 65 -13.00 -21.25 -13.72
N LYS A 66 -13.55 -20.04 -13.99
CA LYS A 66 -14.83 -19.83 -14.66
C LYS A 66 -14.65 -19.62 -16.16
N TYR A 67 -15.53 -20.22 -16.95
CA TYR A 67 -15.54 -20.04 -18.39
C TYR A 67 -16.47 -18.87 -18.78
N SER A 68 -15.92 -17.93 -19.53
CA SER A 68 -16.68 -16.84 -20.16
C SER A 68 -17.08 -17.27 -21.58
N ALA A 69 -18.37 -17.40 -21.83
CA ALA A 69 -18.87 -17.76 -23.15
C ALA A 69 -18.75 -16.61 -24.16
N SER A 70 -18.73 -15.34 -23.69
CA SER A 70 -18.55 -14.16 -24.54
C SER A 70 -17.13 -14.03 -25.06
N ASP A 71 -16.14 -14.38 -24.23
CA ASP A 71 -14.72 -14.18 -24.54
C ASP A 71 -14.02 -15.48 -24.94
N HIS A 72 -14.73 -16.61 -24.90
CA HIS A 72 -14.22 -17.95 -25.19
C HIS A 72 -12.94 -18.29 -24.42
N CYS A 73 -12.86 -17.89 -23.14
CA CYS A 73 -11.69 -18.09 -22.29
C CYS A 73 -12.08 -18.45 -20.85
N TYR A 74 -11.10 -18.98 -20.10
CA TYR A 74 -11.24 -19.19 -18.66
C TYR A 74 -10.57 -18.05 -17.91
N THR A 75 -11.19 -17.61 -16.80
CA THR A 75 -10.64 -16.64 -15.85
C THR A 75 -10.62 -17.23 -14.45
N LEU A 76 -9.58 -16.94 -13.68
CA LEU A 76 -9.49 -17.35 -12.29
C LEU A 76 -10.23 -16.34 -11.41
N GLU A 77 -11.20 -16.81 -10.64
CA GLU A 77 -11.82 -16.06 -9.56
C GLU A 77 -11.35 -16.61 -8.22
N MET A 78 -10.98 -15.74 -7.29
CA MET A 78 -10.53 -16.08 -5.95
C MET A 78 -11.11 -15.10 -4.95
N ASP A 79 -11.64 -15.59 -3.83
CA ASP A 79 -12.19 -14.72 -2.76
C ASP A 79 -11.11 -13.85 -2.09
N ASN A 80 -9.85 -14.27 -2.14
CA ASN A 80 -8.73 -13.54 -1.54
C ASN A 80 -8.14 -12.44 -2.45
N LEU A 81 -8.65 -12.29 -3.68
CA LEU A 81 -8.28 -11.18 -4.56
C LEU A 81 -9.19 -9.99 -4.29
N PHE A 82 -8.60 -8.81 -4.28
CA PHE A 82 -9.39 -7.59 -4.21
C PHE A 82 -10.41 -7.54 -5.36
N SER A 83 -11.66 -7.26 -5.01
CA SER A 83 -12.66 -6.93 -6.02
C SER A 83 -12.31 -5.60 -6.71
N ASN A 84 -12.79 -5.41 -7.92
CA ASN A 84 -12.59 -4.14 -8.63
C ASN A 84 -13.10 -2.92 -7.87
N LYS A 85 -14.17 -3.08 -7.09
CA LYS A 85 -14.72 -2.01 -6.26
C LYS A 85 -13.75 -1.61 -5.17
N GLU A 86 -13.14 -2.59 -4.52
CA GLU A 86 -12.13 -2.36 -3.47
C GLU A 86 -10.86 -1.75 -4.05
N LEU A 87 -10.34 -2.28 -5.16
CA LEU A 87 -9.17 -1.73 -5.82
C LEU A 87 -9.40 -0.31 -6.33
N PHE A 88 -10.57 -0.02 -6.88
CA PHE A 88 -10.93 1.33 -7.28
C PHE A 88 -10.97 2.28 -6.08
N ALA A 89 -11.59 1.85 -4.97
CA ALA A 89 -11.64 2.66 -3.75
C ALA A 89 -10.23 2.91 -3.17
N ILE A 90 -9.37 1.88 -3.12
CA ILE A 90 -7.98 2.01 -2.67
C ILE A 90 -7.21 2.96 -3.60
N ALA A 91 -7.33 2.79 -4.92
CA ALA A 91 -6.66 3.65 -5.89
C ALA A 91 -7.10 5.12 -5.73
N LYS A 92 -8.40 5.37 -5.54
CA LYS A 92 -8.93 6.73 -5.30
C LYS A 92 -8.35 7.36 -4.03
N VAL A 93 -8.23 6.61 -2.94
CA VAL A 93 -7.62 7.09 -1.70
C VAL A 93 -6.13 7.38 -1.91
N LEU A 94 -5.39 6.48 -2.56
CA LEU A 94 -3.97 6.67 -2.82
C LEU A 94 -3.69 7.88 -3.71
N ILE A 95 -4.42 8.05 -4.81
CA ILE A 95 -4.29 9.20 -5.70
C ILE A 95 -4.69 10.48 -4.97
N GLY A 96 -5.82 10.48 -4.26
CA GLY A 96 -6.32 11.65 -3.52
C GLY A 96 -5.43 12.05 -2.34
N SER A 97 -4.65 11.13 -1.78
CA SER A 97 -3.73 11.42 -0.68
C SER A 97 -2.57 12.33 -1.09
N ARG A 98 -2.13 12.29 -2.33
CA ARG A 98 -0.97 13.02 -2.87
C ARG A 98 0.33 12.84 -2.07
N ALA A 99 0.37 11.79 -1.23
CA ALA A 99 1.45 11.56 -0.25
C ALA A 99 2.68 10.87 -0.83
N PHE A 100 2.55 10.29 -2.01
CA PHE A 100 3.59 9.51 -2.67
C PHE A 100 4.16 10.30 -3.86
N SER A 101 5.41 10.05 -4.21
CA SER A 101 5.95 10.54 -5.46
C SER A 101 5.18 9.93 -6.65
N HIS A 102 5.23 10.57 -7.80
CA HIS A 102 4.56 10.03 -9.00
C HIS A 102 5.05 8.60 -9.32
N GLU A 103 6.34 8.34 -9.17
CA GLU A 103 6.96 7.04 -9.42
C GLU A 103 6.53 5.98 -8.39
N GLU A 104 6.52 6.34 -7.09
CA GLU A 104 6.02 5.46 -6.02
C GLU A 104 4.56 5.09 -6.26
N LEU A 105 3.71 6.08 -6.58
CA LEU A 105 2.29 5.84 -6.84
C LEU A 105 2.08 4.93 -8.05
N LEU A 106 2.77 5.18 -9.17
CA LEU A 106 2.71 4.31 -10.35
C LEU A 106 3.09 2.87 -10.01
N THR A 107 4.13 2.69 -9.20
CA THR A 107 4.61 1.38 -8.76
C THR A 107 3.56 0.67 -7.91
N ILE A 108 2.96 1.36 -6.93
CA ILE A 108 1.92 0.79 -6.05
C ILE A 108 0.68 0.41 -6.86
N ILE A 109 0.17 1.33 -7.68
CA ILE A 109 -1.01 1.08 -8.53
C ILE A 109 -0.73 -0.05 -9.52
N GLY A 110 0.48 -0.11 -10.10
CA GLY A 110 0.90 -1.21 -10.96
C GLY A 110 0.83 -2.56 -10.27
N LYS A 111 1.33 -2.67 -9.05
CA LYS A 111 1.27 -3.90 -8.24
C LYS A 111 -0.17 -4.25 -7.86
N LEU A 112 -0.99 -3.28 -7.44
CA LEU A 112 -2.40 -3.52 -7.13
C LEU A 112 -3.17 -4.09 -8.32
N LYS A 113 -2.90 -3.59 -9.52
CA LYS A 113 -3.53 -4.09 -10.76
C LYS A 113 -3.17 -5.56 -11.08
N THR A 114 -2.06 -6.10 -10.57
CA THR A 114 -1.73 -7.52 -10.78
C THR A 114 -2.62 -8.47 -9.99
N HIS A 115 -3.37 -7.96 -9.02
CA HIS A 115 -4.31 -8.73 -8.19
C HIS A 115 -5.76 -8.66 -8.69
N THR A 116 -5.97 -8.26 -9.95
CA THR A 116 -7.31 -8.21 -10.57
C THR A 116 -7.38 -9.09 -11.82
N SER A 117 -8.61 -9.41 -12.27
CA SER A 117 -8.82 -10.07 -13.56
C SER A 117 -8.40 -9.15 -14.73
N TYR A 118 -8.08 -9.74 -15.88
CA TYR A 118 -7.63 -8.97 -17.05
C TYR A 118 -8.68 -7.95 -17.54
N SER A 119 -9.96 -8.34 -17.61
CA SER A 119 -11.07 -7.45 -18.03
C SER A 119 -11.18 -6.24 -17.09
N ASP A 120 -10.99 -6.48 -15.82
CA ASP A 120 -11.17 -5.51 -14.76
C ASP A 120 -9.97 -4.57 -14.65
N LYS A 121 -8.77 -5.07 -14.95
CA LYS A 121 -7.55 -4.26 -15.05
C LYS A 121 -7.72 -3.11 -16.05
N LYS A 122 -8.21 -3.42 -17.26
CA LYS A 122 -8.45 -2.42 -18.30
C LYS A 122 -9.49 -1.39 -17.87
N ARG A 123 -10.56 -1.84 -17.22
CA ARG A 123 -11.61 -0.96 -16.70
C ARG A 123 -11.09 -0.05 -15.59
N LEU A 124 -10.31 -0.60 -14.63
CA LEU A 124 -9.70 0.19 -13.58
C LEU A 124 -8.76 1.26 -14.15
N GLU A 125 -7.92 0.90 -15.12
CA GLU A 125 -7.02 1.84 -15.82
C GLU A 125 -7.79 3.00 -16.44
N GLN A 126 -8.88 2.72 -17.15
CA GLN A 126 -9.71 3.77 -17.74
C GLN A 126 -10.34 4.70 -16.71
N LEU A 127 -10.79 4.16 -15.57
CA LEU A 127 -11.43 4.93 -14.51
C LEU A 127 -10.47 5.89 -13.79
N ILE A 128 -9.20 5.53 -13.65
CA ILE A 128 -8.21 6.35 -12.94
C ILE A 128 -7.26 7.12 -13.87
N ALA A 129 -7.29 6.86 -15.19
CA ALA A 129 -6.31 7.40 -16.15
C ALA A 129 -6.18 8.92 -16.11
N LYS A 130 -7.30 9.66 -16.07
CA LYS A 130 -7.30 11.13 -16.04
C LYS A 130 -6.69 11.68 -14.75
N GLU A 131 -6.96 11.04 -13.61
CA GLU A 131 -6.43 11.45 -12.32
C GLU A 131 -4.94 11.13 -12.21
N MET A 132 -4.53 9.96 -12.71
CA MET A 132 -3.11 9.60 -12.79
C MET A 132 -2.31 10.54 -13.69
N PHE A 133 -2.89 10.94 -14.83
CA PHE A 133 -2.26 11.89 -15.75
C PHE A 133 -2.06 13.27 -15.12
N ASN A 134 -3.04 13.74 -14.33
CA ASN A 134 -3.00 15.04 -13.65
C ASN A 134 -2.51 14.93 -12.20
N TYR A 135 -1.90 13.80 -11.83
CA TYR A 135 -1.41 13.63 -10.47
C TYR A 135 -0.23 14.56 -10.22
N GLU A 136 -0.41 15.41 -9.22
CA GLU A 136 0.64 16.28 -8.69
C GLU A 136 0.93 15.86 -7.26
N GLU A 137 2.13 15.35 -7.02
CA GLU A 137 2.61 15.03 -5.70
C GLU A 137 2.82 16.28 -4.86
N VAL A 138 2.73 16.14 -3.56
CA VAL A 138 3.18 17.18 -2.66
C VAL A 138 4.70 17.07 -2.55
N GLY A 139 5.41 18.16 -2.90
CA GLY A 139 6.88 18.14 -2.97
C GLY A 139 7.54 17.55 -1.72
N SER A 140 8.48 16.66 -1.93
CA SER A 140 9.23 15.95 -0.89
C SER A 140 10.72 16.34 -0.91
N ASP A 141 11.32 16.40 0.27
CA ASP A 141 12.77 16.64 0.46
C ASP A 141 13.53 15.32 0.69
N CYS A 142 12.85 14.16 0.71
CA CYS A 142 13.45 12.85 0.85
C CYS A 142 13.37 12.04 -0.46
N ASP A 143 14.26 11.05 -0.59
CA ASP A 143 14.32 10.20 -1.79
C ASP A 143 13.09 9.28 -1.92
N SER A 144 12.61 8.74 -0.80
CA SER A 144 11.42 7.88 -0.75
C SER A 144 10.69 8.03 0.59
N VAL A 145 9.42 8.41 0.50
CA VAL A 145 8.55 8.48 1.68
C VAL A 145 8.24 7.10 2.23
N ILE A 146 8.03 6.11 1.34
CA ILE A 146 7.72 4.73 1.71
C ILE A 146 8.87 4.12 2.52
N ASP A 147 10.11 4.29 2.05
CA ASP A 147 11.29 3.76 2.73
C ASP A 147 11.50 4.43 4.09
N ASN A 148 11.27 5.74 4.18
CA ASN A 148 11.36 6.46 5.43
C ASN A 148 10.29 6.00 6.43
N VAL A 149 9.04 5.83 5.99
CA VAL A 149 7.96 5.29 6.83
C VAL A 149 8.32 3.91 7.34
N TRP A 150 8.85 3.03 6.48
CA TRP A 150 9.25 1.68 6.87
C TRP A 150 10.41 1.66 7.87
N LYS A 151 11.47 2.42 7.60
CA LYS A 151 12.63 2.54 8.53
C LYS A 151 12.20 3.07 9.90
N LEU A 152 11.37 4.12 9.91
CA LEU A 152 10.88 4.73 11.14
C LEU A 152 9.98 3.77 11.92
N SER A 153 9.12 2.98 11.27
CA SER A 153 8.29 1.97 11.94
C SER A 153 9.13 0.91 12.65
N ASN A 154 10.25 0.49 12.06
CA ASN A 154 11.19 -0.43 12.68
C ASN A 154 11.87 0.19 13.92
N TYR A 155 12.29 1.46 13.84
CA TYR A 155 12.90 2.16 14.98
C TYR A 155 11.91 2.36 16.14
N ILE A 156 10.63 2.61 15.83
CA ILE A 156 9.55 2.67 16.82
C ILE A 156 9.39 1.31 17.51
N GLN A 157 9.30 0.22 16.73
CA GLN A 157 9.15 -1.13 17.26
C GLN A 157 10.33 -1.55 18.14
N GLU A 158 11.56 -1.18 17.75
CA GLU A 158 12.77 -1.46 18.49
C GLU A 158 13.00 -0.49 19.68
N GLN A 159 12.16 0.54 19.83
CA GLN A 159 12.32 1.60 20.83
C GLN A 159 13.68 2.29 20.76
N ARG A 160 14.14 2.61 19.55
CA ARG A 160 15.45 3.22 19.30
C ARG A 160 15.37 4.73 19.25
N ALA A 161 16.28 5.38 19.96
CA ALA A 161 16.54 6.80 19.73
C ALA A 161 17.25 6.99 18.39
N ILE A 162 16.88 8.03 17.67
CA ILE A 162 17.46 8.37 16.37
C ILE A 162 17.81 9.85 16.31
N THR A 163 18.78 10.20 15.48
CA THR A 163 19.00 11.57 15.03
C THR A 163 18.48 11.71 13.62
N ILE A 164 17.56 12.64 13.43
CA ILE A 164 17.03 13.00 12.10
C ILE A 164 17.68 14.27 11.60
N SER A 165 17.98 14.32 10.29
CA SER A 165 18.26 15.56 9.57
C SER A 165 16.96 16.02 8.90
N TYR A 166 16.51 17.21 9.27
CA TYR A 166 15.17 17.69 8.96
C TYR A 166 15.17 19.06 8.28
N TYR A 167 14.42 19.25 7.21
CA TYR A 167 14.21 20.53 6.57
C TYR A 167 13.02 21.28 7.19
N LYS A 168 13.27 22.46 7.74
CA LYS A 168 12.23 23.39 8.20
C LYS A 168 11.50 24.03 7.01
N MET A 169 10.41 24.75 7.29
CA MET A 169 9.67 25.49 6.27
C MET A 169 10.53 26.53 5.53
N ASN A 170 11.47 27.16 6.21
CA ASN A 170 12.42 28.12 5.64
C ASN A 170 13.61 27.46 4.91
N ARG A 171 13.56 26.15 4.68
CA ARG A 171 14.59 25.35 4.05
C ARG A 171 15.90 25.18 4.86
N ASP A 172 15.95 25.64 6.10
CA ASP A 172 17.08 25.36 6.98
C ASP A 172 17.13 23.87 7.32
N ARG A 173 18.32 23.28 7.20
CA ARG A 173 18.57 21.90 7.60
C ARG A 173 19.01 21.87 9.06
N VAL A 174 18.27 21.16 9.89
CA VAL A 174 18.53 21.01 11.32
C VAL A 174 18.64 19.55 11.69
N LYS A 175 19.36 19.26 12.78
CA LYS A 175 19.41 17.92 13.34
C LYS A 175 18.65 17.90 14.66
N HIS A 176 17.85 16.85 14.85
CA HIS A 176 17.14 16.61 16.11
C HIS A 176 17.42 15.19 16.57
N ARG A 177 17.81 15.02 17.84
CA ARG A 177 17.80 13.72 18.51
C ARG A 177 16.42 13.50 19.08
N ILE A 178 15.79 12.39 18.72
CA ILE A 178 14.38 12.11 19.03
C ILE A 178 14.18 10.66 19.45
N ILE A 179 13.10 10.42 20.21
CA ILE A 179 12.52 9.10 20.46
C ILE A 179 11.24 9.01 19.62
N PRO A 180 11.23 8.24 18.54
CA PRO A 180 10.04 8.06 17.72
C PRO A 180 9.03 7.19 18.47
N VAL A 181 7.73 7.55 18.40
CA VAL A 181 6.67 6.82 19.11
C VAL A 181 5.54 6.34 18.20
N SER A 182 5.22 7.08 17.14
CA SER A 182 4.17 6.67 16.20
C SER A 182 4.31 7.36 14.83
N ILE A 183 3.64 6.78 13.84
CA ILE A 183 3.48 7.36 12.51
C ILE A 183 1.99 7.56 12.25
N MET A 184 1.60 8.77 11.83
CA MET A 184 0.23 9.08 11.45
C MET A 184 0.18 9.68 10.05
N PHE A 185 -0.88 9.34 9.32
CA PHE A 185 -1.22 10.02 8.07
C PHE A 185 -2.33 11.03 8.32
N SER A 186 -2.12 12.28 7.87
CA SER A 186 -3.12 13.34 7.95
C SER A 186 -2.97 14.28 6.75
N GLU A 187 -4.07 14.66 6.16
CA GLU A 187 -4.16 15.47 4.95
C GLU A 187 -3.37 14.83 3.79
N TYR A 188 -2.19 15.35 3.49
CA TYR A 188 -1.33 14.90 2.37
C TYR A 188 0.00 14.33 2.86
N TYR A 189 0.22 14.19 4.18
CA TYR A 189 1.54 13.89 4.73
C TYR A 189 1.51 12.75 5.74
N PHE A 190 2.59 11.97 5.74
CA PHE A 190 2.93 11.14 6.88
C PHE A 190 3.69 11.97 7.92
N TYR A 191 3.27 11.86 9.16
CA TYR A 191 3.88 12.52 10.31
C TYR A 191 4.50 11.49 11.24
N LEU A 192 5.76 11.72 11.59
CA LEU A 192 6.42 11.06 12.70
C LEU A 192 6.10 11.83 13.97
N ILE A 193 5.58 11.13 14.96
CA ILE A 193 5.36 11.66 16.31
C ILE A 193 6.53 11.21 17.15
N ALA A 194 7.23 12.15 17.76
CA ALA A 194 8.45 11.85 18.51
C ALA A 194 8.67 12.86 19.64
N TYR A 195 9.34 12.42 20.69
CA TYR A 195 9.83 13.29 21.75
C TYR A 195 11.26 13.73 21.44
N LYS A 196 11.53 15.03 21.57
CA LYS A 196 12.90 15.54 21.46
C LYS A 196 13.67 15.23 22.72
N CYS A 197 14.92 14.80 22.57
CA CYS A 197 15.85 14.51 23.66
C CYS A 197 17.20 15.19 23.38
N GLU A 198 17.19 16.51 23.32
CA GLU A 198 18.42 17.31 23.13
C GLU A 198 19.19 17.42 24.46
N ASP A 199 18.73 18.25 25.40
CA ASP A 199 19.31 18.37 26.76
C ASP A 199 18.42 17.68 27.80
N THR A 200 17.12 17.75 27.64
CA THR A 200 16.11 17.07 28.43
C THR A 200 15.02 16.51 27.52
N LEU A 201 14.31 15.48 27.98
CA LEU A 201 13.17 14.95 27.25
C LEU A 201 12.04 15.99 27.27
N SER A 202 11.48 16.32 26.09
CA SER A 202 10.35 17.25 26.02
C SER A 202 9.08 16.62 26.62
N ASP A 203 8.30 17.41 27.36
CA ASP A 203 7.05 16.97 27.98
C ASP A 203 5.93 16.68 26.95
N THR A 204 6.05 17.26 25.76
CA THR A 204 5.05 17.11 24.68
C THR A 204 5.70 16.59 23.41
N PRO A 205 5.00 15.69 22.70
CA PRO A 205 5.51 15.17 21.43
C PRO A 205 5.54 16.25 20.35
N THR A 206 6.51 16.14 19.46
CA THR A 206 6.65 16.96 18.26
C THR A 206 6.25 16.15 17.03
N TYR A 207 5.59 16.81 16.08
CA TYR A 207 5.17 16.20 14.82
C TYR A 207 6.15 16.61 13.71
N PHE A 208 6.83 15.63 13.13
CA PHE A 208 7.75 15.82 12.02
C PHE A 208 7.13 15.28 10.75
N ARG A 209 7.05 16.07 9.70
CA ARG A 209 6.67 15.58 8.36
C ARG A 209 7.77 14.62 7.85
N ILE A 210 7.40 13.38 7.50
CA ILE A 210 8.37 12.35 7.09
C ILE A 210 9.03 12.71 5.75
N ASP A 211 8.31 13.35 4.84
CA ASP A 211 8.81 13.84 3.55
C ASP A 211 9.91 14.91 3.67
N ARG A 212 10.11 15.50 4.85
CA ARG A 212 11.18 16.46 5.16
C ARG A 212 12.37 15.85 5.89
N ILE A 213 12.35 14.56 6.17
CA ILE A 213 13.46 13.85 6.80
C ILE A 213 14.38 13.34 5.69
N CYS A 214 15.56 13.94 5.56
CA CYS A 214 16.52 13.59 4.50
C CYS A 214 17.58 12.57 4.94
N ASP A 215 17.77 12.37 6.26
CA ASP A 215 18.73 11.40 6.78
C ASP A 215 18.37 10.97 8.19
N MET A 216 18.72 9.74 8.55
CA MET A 216 18.43 9.14 9.85
C MET A 216 19.62 8.35 10.33
N THR A 217 20.08 8.65 11.56
CA THR A 217 21.12 7.89 12.24
C THR A 217 20.56 7.26 13.50
N VAL A 218 20.63 5.93 13.59
CA VAL A 218 20.15 5.19 14.75
C VAL A 218 21.21 5.16 15.86
N HIS A 219 20.76 5.30 17.12
CA HIS A 219 21.62 5.16 18.28
C HIS A 219 21.50 3.77 18.90
N ARG A 220 22.60 3.26 19.46
CA ARG A 220 22.61 1.94 20.12
C ARG A 220 21.85 1.94 21.45
N GLU A 221 21.71 3.10 22.06
CA GLU A 221 21.00 3.27 23.33
C GLU A 221 19.50 3.11 23.14
N LYS A 222 18.90 2.27 23.98
CA LYS A 222 17.45 2.24 24.15
C LYS A 222 17.10 3.34 25.15
N LEU A 223 16.31 4.30 24.72
CA LEU A 223 15.75 5.30 25.60
C LEU A 223 14.32 4.92 25.93
N GLU A 224 14.05 4.67 27.21
CA GLU A 224 12.71 4.45 27.68
C GLU A 224 11.97 5.78 27.80
N LEU A 225 10.75 5.80 27.31
CA LEU A 225 9.85 6.90 27.59
C LEU A 225 9.49 6.88 29.08
N PRO A 226 9.29 8.07 29.72
CA PRO A 226 8.81 8.11 31.09
C PRO A 226 7.53 7.31 31.25
N LYS A 227 7.39 6.54 32.34
CA LYS A 227 6.22 5.64 32.60
C LYS A 227 4.88 6.37 32.67
N ASN A 228 4.89 7.68 32.83
CA ASN A 228 3.71 8.54 32.84
C ASN A 228 3.31 9.05 31.44
N VAL A 229 4.04 8.69 30.37
CA VAL A 229 3.72 9.04 29.00
C VAL A 229 2.99 7.86 28.39
N GLU A 230 1.68 7.75 28.67
CA GLU A 230 0.80 6.87 27.90
C GLU A 230 0.54 7.53 26.54
N PHE A 231 1.13 6.95 25.51
CA PHE A 231 0.89 7.38 24.14
C PHE A 231 -0.29 6.59 23.56
N ASP A 232 -1.47 7.25 23.44
CA ASP A 232 -2.66 6.68 22.83
C ASP A 232 -2.89 7.35 21.46
N GLU A 233 -2.62 6.58 20.39
CA GLU A 233 -2.82 7.05 19.00
C GLU A 233 -4.27 7.44 18.72
N GLY A 234 -5.24 6.73 19.29
CA GLY A 234 -6.66 6.99 19.10
C GLY A 234 -7.09 8.31 19.72
N LEU A 235 -6.58 8.60 20.92
CA LEU A 235 -6.81 9.88 21.60
C LEU A 235 -6.10 11.02 20.87
N LEU A 236 -4.89 10.79 20.40
CA LEU A 236 -4.11 11.80 19.67
C LEU A 236 -4.81 12.20 18.37
N ARG A 237 -5.30 11.24 17.60
CA ARG A 237 -6.05 11.47 16.36
C ARG A 237 -7.32 12.29 16.59
N LYS A 238 -7.99 12.12 17.74
CA LYS A 238 -9.17 12.91 18.13
C LYS A 238 -8.83 14.33 18.59
N ARG A 239 -7.63 14.53 19.15
CA ARG A 239 -7.22 15.80 19.79
C ARG A 239 -6.40 16.71 18.87
N SER A 240 -5.71 16.14 17.88
CA SER A 240 -4.83 16.90 16.99
C SER A 240 -5.51 17.11 15.65
N GLN A 241 -6.13 18.28 15.46
CA GLN A 241 -6.53 18.72 14.12
C GLN A 241 -5.31 19.35 13.44
N PHE A 242 -5.11 19.00 12.15
CA PHE A 242 -4.01 19.52 11.33
C PHE A 242 -2.60 19.32 11.91
N MET A 243 -2.43 18.30 12.79
CA MET A 243 -1.13 17.98 13.42
C MET A 243 -0.48 19.14 14.19
N TRP A 244 -1.28 20.01 14.78
CA TRP A 244 -0.82 21.06 15.69
C TRP A 244 -0.93 20.58 17.14
N PRO A 245 0.20 20.34 17.84
CA PRO A 245 0.14 19.99 19.24
C PRO A 245 -0.24 21.20 20.08
N GLY A 246 -1.15 21.02 21.01
CA GLY A 246 -1.54 22.06 21.94
C GLY A 246 -2.51 21.60 23.02
N PRO A 247 -2.64 22.34 24.13
CA PRO A 247 -3.62 22.03 25.15
C PRO A 247 -5.04 22.18 24.61
N LEU A 248 -5.91 21.26 24.96
CA LEU A 248 -7.33 21.32 24.60
C LEU A 248 -7.96 22.52 25.30
N ARG A 249 -8.51 23.47 24.53
CA ARG A 249 -9.22 24.64 25.06
C ARG A 249 -10.66 24.60 24.60
N LYS A 250 -11.59 24.84 25.54
CA LYS A 250 -13.00 25.02 25.21
C LYS A 250 -13.23 26.48 24.81
N ILE A 251 -13.61 26.69 23.54
CA ILE A 251 -13.89 28.02 23.02
C ILE A 251 -15.41 28.12 22.78
N ARG A 252 -16.00 29.21 23.20
CA ARG A 252 -17.42 29.52 22.97
C ARG A 252 -17.47 30.67 21.97
N PHE A 253 -18.18 30.49 20.86
CA PHE A 253 -18.43 31.52 19.87
C PHE A 253 -19.88 31.93 19.94
N GLU A 254 -20.14 33.24 19.90
CA GLU A 254 -21.44 33.78 19.53
C GLU A 254 -21.40 34.19 18.06
N PHE A 255 -22.21 33.56 17.26
CA PHE A 255 -22.39 33.91 15.85
C PHE A 255 -23.52 34.92 15.78
N LEU A 256 -23.19 36.20 15.53
CA LEU A 256 -24.17 37.16 15.06
C LEU A 256 -24.34 36.92 13.56
N SER A 257 -25.45 36.34 13.17
CA SER A 257 -25.80 36.19 11.75
C SER A 257 -26.00 37.56 11.14
N LEU A 258 -25.03 38.02 10.38
CA LEU A 258 -25.18 39.15 9.46
C LEU A 258 -25.80 38.66 8.14
N ILE A 259 -27.05 38.19 8.18
CA ILE A 259 -27.88 38.12 6.98
C ILE A 259 -28.70 39.43 6.97
N HIS A 260 -28.09 40.43 6.45
CA HIS A 260 -28.78 41.55 5.87
C HIS A 260 -28.19 41.78 4.49
N ILE A 261 -28.80 41.18 3.50
CA ILE A 261 -29.19 41.80 2.21
C ILE A 261 -30.09 40.83 1.50
#